data_fac4015bf34392b5ddda6f7e3997515a
#
_entry.id   fac4015bf34392b5ddda6f7e3997515a
#
_cell.length_a   1.000
_cell.length_b   1.000
_cell.length_c   1.000
_cell.angle_alpha   90.00
_cell.angle_beta   90.00
_cell.angle_gamma   90.00
#
_symmetry.space_group_name_H-M   'P 1'
#
loop_
_entity.id
_entity.type
_entity.pdbx_description
1 polymer ?
#
loop_
_entity_poly.entity_id
_entity_poly.type
_entity_poly.pdbx_seq_one_letter_code
_entity_poly.pdbx_strand_id
1 'polypeptide(L)'
;MTDPGIEPLGDHEYLVRLDDGQTRVRVTPDVLRRTSAAVTDEAQVVDLALQWLLERQSAADLPQMIDLDDIAAGYPDFVTDLAQRLAAAR
;
A
#
# COMPACT_ATOMS: atom_id res chain seq x y z
N MET A 1 -1.69 9.72 18.48
CA MET A 1 -0.88 9.72 17.28
C MET A 1 -1.75 9.75 16.05
N THR A 2 -1.50 10.67 15.19
CA THR A 2 -2.35 10.83 14.04
C THR A 2 -1.96 9.90 12.92
N ASP A 3 -2.95 9.30 12.33
CA ASP A 3 -2.83 8.56 11.10
C ASP A 3 -2.28 9.50 10.02
N PRO A 4 -1.31 9.09 9.20
CA PRO A 4 -0.78 9.93 8.10
C PRO A 4 -1.77 10.11 6.95
N GLY A 5 -3.05 10.12 7.22
CA GLY A 5 -4.04 10.37 6.21
C GLY A 5 -4.51 9.14 5.46
N ILE A 6 -4.43 7.98 6.08
CA ILE A 6 -4.96 6.74 5.52
C ILE A 6 -6.32 6.47 6.15
N GLU A 7 -7.35 6.34 5.32
CA GLU A 7 -8.71 6.18 5.80
C GLU A 7 -9.35 4.96 5.13
N PRO A 8 -9.86 4.01 5.91
CA PRO A 8 -10.53 2.83 5.33
C PRO A 8 -11.85 3.22 4.70
N LEU A 9 -12.10 2.69 3.50
CA LEU A 9 -13.33 2.94 2.75
C LEU A 9 -14.26 1.72 2.71
N GLY A 10 -13.83 0.60 3.28
CA GLY A 10 -14.54 -0.66 3.16
C GLY A 10 -14.05 -1.48 1.97
N ASP A 11 -14.38 -2.75 1.93
CA ASP A 11 -13.99 -3.68 0.83
C ASP A 11 -12.49 -3.68 0.53
N HIS A 12 -11.68 -3.53 1.57
CA HIS A 12 -10.20 -3.52 1.46
C HIS A 12 -9.67 -2.33 0.68
N GLU A 13 -10.44 -1.26 0.55
CA GLU A 13 -9.99 -0.02 -0.07
C GLU A 13 -9.65 1.02 0.97
N TYR A 14 -8.64 1.83 0.66
CA TYR A 14 -8.18 2.89 1.55
C TYR A 14 -7.98 4.17 0.76
N LEU A 15 -8.40 5.29 1.34
CA LEU A 15 -8.12 6.60 0.79
C LEU A 15 -6.86 7.12 1.47
N VAL A 16 -5.89 7.50 0.65
CA VAL A 16 -4.62 8.04 1.15
C VAL A 16 -4.49 9.49 0.70
N ARG A 17 -4.31 10.39 1.67
CA ARG A 17 -4.10 11.80 1.36
C ARG A 17 -2.63 12.07 1.16
N LEU A 18 -2.33 12.72 0.04
CA LEU A 18 -0.99 13.13 -0.33
C LEU A 18 -0.92 14.66 -0.29
N ASP A 19 0.30 15.22 -0.40
CA ASP A 19 0.48 16.66 -0.30
C ASP A 19 -0.41 17.44 -1.27
N ASP A 20 -0.50 16.98 -2.52
CA ASP A 20 -1.22 17.69 -3.56
C ASP A 20 -2.46 16.96 -4.04
N GLY A 21 -2.95 15.99 -3.27
CA GLY A 21 -4.13 15.26 -3.70
C GLY A 21 -4.35 14.01 -2.88
N GLN A 22 -4.95 13.03 -3.51
CA GLN A 22 -5.26 11.78 -2.83
C GLN A 22 -5.29 10.65 -3.83
N THR A 23 -5.11 9.43 -3.33
CA THR A 23 -5.23 8.23 -4.14
C THR A 23 -5.98 7.16 -3.35
N ARG A 24 -6.63 6.26 -4.06
CA ARG A 24 -7.24 5.08 -3.44
C ARG A 24 -6.33 3.90 -3.63
N VAL A 25 -6.17 3.11 -2.59
CA VAL A 25 -5.35 1.90 -2.65
C VAL A 25 -6.24 0.72 -2.30
N ARG A 26 -6.22 -0.28 -3.16
CA ARG A 26 -6.95 -1.52 -2.94
C ARG A 26 -5.98 -2.59 -2.52
N VAL A 27 -6.22 -3.15 -1.33
CA VAL A 27 -5.43 -4.27 -0.82
C VAL A 27 -6.16 -5.56 -1.19
N THR A 28 -5.46 -6.47 -1.86
CA THR A 28 -6.06 -7.72 -2.30
C THR A 28 -5.69 -8.85 -1.35
N PRO A 29 -6.56 -9.85 -1.19
CA PRO A 29 -6.23 -10.99 -0.34
C PRO A 29 -4.96 -11.71 -0.77
N ASP A 30 -4.67 -11.73 -2.08
CA ASP A 30 -3.47 -12.39 -2.58
C ASP A 30 -2.20 -11.71 -2.08
N VAL A 31 -2.18 -10.38 -2.13
CA VAL A 31 -1.03 -9.62 -1.61
C VAL A 31 -0.86 -9.85 -0.11
N LEU A 32 -1.96 -9.87 0.64
CA LEU A 32 -1.89 -10.16 2.07
C LEU A 32 -1.26 -11.52 2.34
N ARG A 33 -1.70 -12.56 1.62
CA ARG A 33 -1.15 -13.89 1.79
C ARG A 33 0.32 -13.96 1.43
N ARG A 34 0.70 -13.34 0.31
CA ARG A 34 2.06 -13.39 -0.20
C ARG A 34 3.04 -12.64 0.69
N THR A 35 2.56 -11.65 1.43
CA THR A 35 3.39 -10.89 2.36
C THR A 35 3.28 -11.39 3.78
N SER A 36 2.48 -12.43 4.01
CA SER A 36 2.20 -12.97 5.35
C SER A 36 1.58 -11.94 6.28
N ALA A 37 0.86 -11.00 5.73
CA ALA A 37 0.19 -9.95 6.51
C ALA A 37 -1.16 -10.44 7.00
N ALA A 38 -1.52 -10.06 8.23
CA ALA A 38 -2.85 -10.31 8.74
C ALA A 38 -3.83 -9.26 8.22
N VAL A 39 -5.12 -9.58 8.24
CA VAL A 39 -6.15 -8.63 7.82
C VAL A 39 -6.07 -7.34 8.65
N THR A 40 -5.70 -7.47 9.93
CA THR A 40 -5.56 -6.31 10.82
C THR A 40 -4.39 -5.40 10.43
N ASP A 41 -3.49 -5.88 9.56
CA ASP A 41 -2.32 -5.11 9.12
C ASP A 41 -2.55 -4.35 7.81
N GLU A 42 -3.77 -4.34 7.26
CA GLU A 42 -4.02 -3.76 5.95
C GLU A 42 -3.60 -2.29 5.85
N ALA A 43 -3.92 -1.49 6.86
CA ALA A 43 -3.56 -0.07 6.84
C ALA A 43 -2.04 0.10 6.80
N GLN A 44 -1.31 -0.74 7.52
CA GLN A 44 0.15 -0.71 7.50
C GLN A 44 0.69 -1.17 6.16
N VAL A 45 0.06 -2.17 5.55
CA VAL A 45 0.43 -2.62 4.20
C VAL A 45 0.28 -1.47 3.21
N VAL A 46 -0.82 -0.72 3.28
CA VAL A 46 -1.04 0.43 2.42
C VAL A 46 0.05 1.48 2.62
N ASP A 47 0.36 1.80 3.87
CA ASP A 47 1.39 2.79 4.18
C ASP A 47 2.75 2.37 3.60
N LEU A 48 3.16 1.14 3.85
CA LEU A 48 4.45 0.65 3.37
C LEU A 48 4.50 0.53 1.86
N ALA A 49 3.38 0.12 1.24
CA ALA A 49 3.30 0.04 -0.21
C ALA A 49 3.46 1.42 -0.85
N LEU A 50 2.85 2.44 -0.26
CA LEU A 50 2.99 3.79 -0.76
C LEU A 50 4.40 4.33 -0.58
N GLN A 51 5.03 4.05 0.55
CA GLN A 51 6.43 4.42 0.73
C GLN A 51 7.30 3.80 -0.35
N TRP A 52 7.06 2.53 -0.66
CA TRP A 52 7.79 1.81 -1.70
C TRP A 52 7.61 2.49 -3.07
N LEU A 53 6.37 2.86 -3.39
CA LEU A 53 6.08 3.52 -4.67
C LEU A 53 6.71 4.91 -4.73
N LEU A 54 6.65 5.66 -3.64
CA LEU A 54 7.18 7.03 -3.60
C LEU A 54 8.70 7.07 -3.67
N GLU A 55 9.37 5.95 -3.41
CA GLU A 55 10.81 5.86 -3.63
C GLU A 55 11.15 5.79 -5.12
N ARG A 56 10.18 5.42 -5.96
CA ARG A 56 10.38 5.20 -7.39
C ARG A 56 9.75 6.25 -8.27
N GLN A 57 8.73 6.95 -7.78
CA GLN A 57 8.05 7.98 -8.54
C GLN A 57 7.47 9.02 -7.60
N SER A 58 7.19 10.21 -8.11
CA SER A 58 6.64 11.27 -7.29
C SER A 58 5.15 11.04 -7.02
N ALA A 59 4.65 11.69 -5.97
CA ALA A 59 3.22 11.61 -5.63
C ALA A 59 2.34 12.07 -6.80
N ALA A 60 2.80 13.05 -7.57
CA ALA A 60 2.04 13.56 -8.71
C ALA A 60 1.87 12.52 -9.81
N ASP A 61 2.76 11.53 -9.88
CA ASP A 61 2.72 10.50 -10.91
C ASP A 61 1.89 9.29 -10.49
N LEU A 62 1.40 9.25 -9.26
CA LEU A 62 0.60 8.13 -8.80
C LEU A 62 -0.80 8.20 -9.43
N PRO A 63 -1.36 7.07 -9.88
CA PRO A 63 -2.72 7.05 -10.38
C PRO A 63 -3.72 7.30 -9.25
N GLN A 64 -4.92 7.72 -9.61
CA GLN A 64 -5.97 7.96 -8.64
C GLN A 64 -6.43 6.68 -7.94
N MET A 65 -6.24 5.55 -8.59
CA MET A 65 -6.60 4.24 -8.05
C MET A 65 -5.41 3.30 -8.22
N ILE A 66 -4.96 2.73 -7.13
CA ILE A 66 -3.85 1.77 -7.12
C ILE A 66 -4.38 0.44 -6.63
N ASP A 67 -4.23 -0.60 -7.44
CA ASP A 67 -4.53 -1.97 -7.05
C ASP A 67 -3.19 -2.65 -6.78
N LEU A 68 -3.01 -3.15 -5.56
CA LEU A 68 -1.72 -3.74 -5.18
C LEU A 68 -1.39 -5.00 -5.97
N ASP A 69 -2.41 -5.72 -6.48
CA ASP A 69 -2.16 -6.84 -7.39
C ASP A 69 -1.48 -6.39 -8.67
N ASP A 70 -1.91 -5.24 -9.20
CA ASP A 70 -1.30 -4.71 -10.42
C ASP A 70 0.15 -4.31 -10.17
N ILE A 71 0.43 -3.74 -9.00
CA ILE A 71 1.80 -3.39 -8.64
C ILE A 71 2.64 -4.65 -8.52
N ALA A 72 2.10 -5.68 -7.87
CA ALA A 72 2.82 -6.95 -7.72
C ALA A 72 3.10 -7.62 -9.08
N ALA A 73 2.17 -7.49 -10.02
CA ALA A 73 2.35 -8.04 -11.35
C ALA A 73 3.40 -7.28 -12.16
N GLY A 74 3.47 -5.95 -11.97
CA GLY A 74 4.39 -5.12 -12.74
C GLY A 74 5.80 -5.00 -12.15
N TYR A 75 5.95 -5.27 -10.85
CA TYR A 75 7.22 -5.11 -10.15
C TYR A 75 7.56 -6.41 -9.40
N PRO A 76 8.46 -7.23 -9.93
CA PRO A 76 8.75 -8.55 -9.33
C PRO A 76 9.22 -8.49 -7.88
N ASP A 77 9.88 -7.40 -7.49
CA ASP A 77 10.43 -7.28 -6.14
C ASP A 77 9.46 -6.69 -5.12
N PHE A 78 8.28 -6.24 -5.57
CA PHE A 78 7.36 -5.52 -4.70
C PHE A 78 6.92 -6.34 -3.49
N VAL A 79 6.45 -7.57 -3.74
CA VAL A 79 5.93 -8.42 -2.66
C VAL A 79 7.04 -8.78 -1.66
N THR A 80 8.22 -9.12 -2.17
CA THR A 80 9.35 -9.46 -1.31
C THR A 80 9.78 -8.28 -0.45
N ASP A 81 9.90 -7.10 -1.06
CA ASP A 81 10.28 -5.89 -0.33
C ASP A 81 9.23 -5.52 0.71
N LEU A 82 7.95 -5.62 0.33
CA LEU A 82 6.86 -5.30 1.24
C LEU A 82 6.84 -6.25 2.44
N ALA A 83 7.05 -7.54 2.19
CA ALA A 83 7.10 -8.53 3.26
C ALA A 83 8.25 -8.24 4.23
N GLN A 84 9.39 -7.84 3.70
CA GLN A 84 10.54 -7.49 4.54
C GLN A 84 10.27 -6.26 5.39
N ARG A 85 9.64 -5.25 4.81
CA ARG A 85 9.29 -4.04 5.54
C ARG A 85 8.26 -4.31 6.64
N LEU A 86 7.29 -5.17 6.36
CA LEU A 86 6.33 -5.58 7.36
C LEU A 86 7.00 -6.31 8.52
N ALA A 87 7.91 -7.22 8.23
CA ALA A 87 8.64 -7.96 9.25
C ALA A 87 9.49 -7.02 10.10
N ALA A 88 10.12 -6.03 9.48
CA ALA A 88 10.95 -5.07 10.19
C ALA A 88 10.13 -4.12 11.07
N ALA A 89 8.87 -3.90 10.73
CA ALA A 89 8.00 -2.99 11.46
C ALA A 89 7.32 -3.64 12.66
N ARG A 90 7.43 -4.95 12.81
CA ARG A 90 6.80 -5.68 13.92
C ARG A 90 7.68 -5.77 15.14
#